data_3ff4219e2212c119c804c53a5aaba25d
#
_entry.id   3ff4219e2212c119c804c53a5aaba25d
#
_cell.length_a   1.000
_cell.length_b   1.000
_cell.length_c   1.000
_cell.angle_alpha   90.00
_cell.angle_beta   90.00
_cell.angle_gamma   90.00
#
_symmetry.space_group_name_H-M   'P 1'
#
loop_
_entity.id
_entity.type
_entity.pdbx_description
1 polymer ?
#
loop_
_entity_poly.entity_id
_entity_poly.type
_entity_poly.pdbx_seq_one_letter_code
_entity_poly.pdbx_strand_id
1 'polypeptide(L)'
;MRTSPADLGGGLRGVPYDWPVDQEQWFGALVAAVLAGLVGCCIGVLLGHWRHWLRSLSLQERFWFTPVLTGLILGFSLWALPLSVFSGENQLKPLVLGAWSLSTGVLLLSALFKLLLVGLCLETGWKGGQFFPVILASSALGMGLHECLPCLGGLQSWSSGVVGGSLSVLLNSPVLGLMLGLTLLQGHGAGALV
;
A
#
# COMPACT_ATOMS: atom_id res chain seq x y z
N MET A 1 30.53 -5.09 -4.89
CA MET A 1 29.92 -3.78 -4.70
C MET A 1 29.77 -3.52 -3.20
N ARG A 2 30.48 -2.53 -2.66
CA ARG A 2 30.38 -2.18 -1.23
C ARG A 2 29.17 -1.29 -1.05
N THR A 3 28.14 -1.80 -0.38
CA THR A 3 27.02 -0.98 0.10
C THR A 3 27.52 -0.05 1.19
N SER A 4 27.36 1.26 1.00
CA SER A 4 27.71 2.27 1.98
C SER A 4 26.78 2.18 3.20
N PRO A 5 27.27 2.38 4.46
CA PRO A 5 26.42 2.41 5.65
C PRO A 5 25.30 3.47 5.61
N ALA A 6 25.43 4.47 4.74
CA ALA A 6 24.41 5.51 4.53
C ALA A 6 23.13 4.97 3.86
N ASP A 7 23.19 3.79 3.22
CA ASP A 7 22.03 3.16 2.56
C ASP A 7 21.08 2.44 3.54
N LEU A 8 21.45 2.36 4.81
CA LEU A 8 20.64 1.73 5.88
C LEU A 8 19.70 2.70 6.61
N GLY A 9 19.66 3.97 6.20
CA GLY A 9 18.74 4.97 6.74
C GLY A 9 17.31 4.60 6.38
N GLY A 10 16.52 4.21 7.38
CA GLY A 10 15.12 3.77 7.25
C GLY A 10 14.28 4.77 6.46
N GLY A 11 13.47 4.24 5.56
CA GLY A 11 12.57 4.97 4.67
C GLY A 11 12.77 4.57 3.22
N LEU A 12 11.84 4.95 2.38
CA LEU A 12 11.82 4.72 0.93
C LEU A 12 12.93 5.44 0.15
N ARG A 13 13.92 6.03 0.85
CA ARG A 13 15.10 6.65 0.24
C ARG A 13 15.93 5.57 -0.46
N GLY A 14 15.99 5.62 -1.77
CA GLY A 14 16.85 4.74 -2.59
C GLY A 14 16.10 3.79 -3.53
N VAL A 15 14.80 3.97 -3.73
CA VAL A 15 14.10 3.35 -4.87
C VAL A 15 14.42 4.18 -6.11
N PRO A 16 15.08 3.61 -7.14
CA PRO A 16 15.35 4.35 -8.36
C PRO A 16 14.03 4.73 -9.02
N TYR A 17 13.84 6.01 -9.29
CA TYR A 17 12.70 6.53 -10.01
C TYR A 17 13.16 6.97 -11.40
N ASP A 18 12.82 6.19 -12.39
CA ASP A 18 13.06 6.55 -13.78
C ASP A 18 11.88 7.39 -14.30
N TRP A 19 12.10 8.68 -14.45
CA TRP A 19 11.12 9.55 -15.10
C TRP A 19 11.03 9.18 -16.59
N PRO A 20 9.83 9.04 -17.14
CA PRO A 20 9.68 8.87 -18.57
C PRO A 20 10.19 10.12 -19.29
N VAL A 21 11.21 9.95 -20.14
CA VAL A 21 11.85 11.06 -20.85
C VAL A 21 11.09 11.42 -22.13
N ASP A 22 10.34 10.47 -22.69
CA ASP A 22 9.62 10.64 -23.95
C ASP A 22 8.18 11.10 -23.76
N GLN A 23 7.73 12.05 -24.60
CA GLN A 23 6.36 12.60 -24.52
C GLN A 23 5.25 11.57 -24.62
N GLU A 24 5.43 10.50 -25.40
CA GLU A 24 4.44 9.42 -25.51
C GLU A 24 4.31 8.64 -24.21
N GLN A 25 5.39 8.48 -23.46
CA GLN A 25 5.39 7.81 -22.15
C GLN A 25 4.67 8.63 -21.07
N TRP A 26 4.70 9.97 -21.16
CA TRP A 26 4.02 10.85 -20.20
C TRP A 26 2.51 10.68 -20.23
N PHE A 27 1.93 10.56 -21.42
CA PHE A 27 0.48 10.37 -21.54
C PHE A 27 0.05 9.03 -20.95
N GLY A 28 0.77 7.95 -21.25
CA GLY A 28 0.55 6.63 -20.66
C GLY A 28 0.69 6.63 -19.14
N ALA A 29 1.74 7.28 -18.61
CA ALA A 29 1.98 7.41 -17.18
C ALA A 29 0.85 8.20 -16.47
N LEU A 30 0.35 9.25 -17.09
CA LEU A 30 -0.75 10.06 -16.55
C LEU A 30 -2.06 9.27 -16.54
N VAL A 31 -2.38 8.58 -17.62
CA VAL A 31 -3.56 7.71 -17.69
C VAL A 31 -3.49 6.60 -16.64
N ALA A 32 -2.33 5.94 -16.52
CA ALA A 32 -2.11 4.91 -15.50
C ALA A 32 -2.29 5.48 -14.09
N ALA A 33 -1.74 6.65 -13.79
CA ALA A 33 -1.86 7.28 -12.48
C ALA A 33 -3.32 7.64 -12.14
N VAL A 34 -4.10 8.12 -13.11
CA VAL A 34 -5.52 8.43 -12.91
C VAL A 34 -6.34 7.16 -12.67
N LEU A 35 -6.16 6.12 -13.50
CA LEU A 35 -6.84 4.84 -13.32
C LEU A 35 -6.49 4.20 -11.98
N ALA A 36 -5.20 4.20 -11.65
CA ALA A 36 -4.70 3.70 -10.37
C ALA A 36 -5.27 4.50 -9.19
N GLY A 37 -5.37 5.82 -9.33
CA GLY A 37 -5.99 6.69 -8.33
C GLY A 37 -7.46 6.35 -8.09
N LEU A 38 -8.23 6.08 -9.14
CA LEU A 38 -9.63 5.64 -9.03
C LEU A 38 -9.73 4.28 -8.32
N VAL A 39 -8.86 3.33 -8.65
CA VAL A 39 -8.80 2.04 -7.95
C VAL A 39 -8.46 2.26 -6.48
N GLY A 40 -7.49 3.13 -6.17
CA GLY A 40 -7.14 3.49 -4.81
C GLY A 40 -8.30 4.09 -4.02
N CYS A 41 -9.06 5.01 -4.63
CA CYS A 41 -10.29 5.55 -4.03
C CYS A 41 -11.32 4.47 -3.75
N CYS A 42 -11.56 3.56 -4.69
CA CYS A 42 -12.47 2.43 -4.49
C CYS A 42 -12.04 1.56 -3.31
N ILE A 43 -10.74 1.26 -3.19
CA ILE A 43 -10.17 0.51 -2.06
C ILE A 43 -10.40 1.25 -0.74
N GLY A 44 -10.15 2.56 -0.70
CA GLY A 44 -10.38 3.38 0.48
C GLY A 44 -11.85 3.35 0.93
N VAL A 45 -12.77 3.48 -0.02
CA VAL A 45 -14.23 3.40 0.24
C VAL A 45 -14.62 2.01 0.73
N LEU A 46 -14.14 0.94 0.09
CA LEU A 46 -14.40 -0.44 0.50
C LEU A 46 -13.89 -0.71 1.91
N LEU A 47 -12.69 -0.25 2.25
CA LEU A 47 -12.14 -0.36 3.60
C LEU A 47 -13.02 0.39 4.62
N GLY A 48 -13.50 1.58 4.25
CA GLY A 48 -14.44 2.34 5.07
C GLY A 48 -15.74 1.58 5.33
N HIS A 49 -16.35 1.00 4.30
CA HIS A 49 -17.57 0.18 4.42
C HIS A 49 -17.33 -1.09 5.24
N TRP A 50 -16.21 -1.77 5.02
CA TRP A 50 -15.81 -2.95 5.79
C TRP A 50 -15.69 -2.63 7.28
N ARG A 51 -15.01 -1.54 7.63
CA ARG A 51 -14.91 -1.09 9.02
C ARG A 51 -16.26 -0.71 9.61
N HIS A 52 -17.11 0.00 8.86
CA HIS A 52 -18.45 0.35 9.30
C HIS A 52 -19.30 -0.90 9.60
N TRP A 53 -19.22 -1.90 8.72
CA TRP A 53 -19.90 -3.18 8.94
C TRP A 53 -19.35 -3.91 10.18
N LEU A 54 -18.05 -3.96 10.38
CA LEU A 54 -17.46 -4.55 11.59
C LEU A 54 -17.90 -3.84 12.87
N ARG A 55 -18.00 -2.50 12.84
CA ARG A 55 -18.54 -1.71 13.97
C ARG A 55 -19.98 -2.07 14.28
N SER A 56 -20.82 -2.29 13.27
CA SER A 56 -22.21 -2.66 13.46
C SER A 56 -22.38 -4.01 14.19
N LEU A 57 -21.35 -4.87 14.13
CA LEU A 57 -21.33 -6.14 14.87
C LEU A 57 -20.98 -5.97 16.35
N SER A 58 -20.52 -4.78 16.78
CA SER A 58 -20.14 -4.46 18.18
C SER A 58 -19.21 -5.52 18.80
N LEU A 59 -18.25 -6.01 18.02
CA LEU A 59 -17.41 -7.16 18.40
C LEU A 59 -16.64 -6.91 19.69
N GLN A 60 -16.14 -5.70 19.89
CA GLN A 60 -15.36 -5.35 21.07
C GLN A 60 -16.19 -5.32 22.34
N GLU A 61 -17.44 -4.86 22.25
CA GLU A 61 -18.34 -4.76 23.39
C GLU A 61 -18.99 -6.11 23.74
N ARG A 62 -19.22 -6.93 22.71
CA ARG A 62 -19.96 -8.18 22.82
C ARG A 62 -19.10 -9.34 23.33
N PHE A 63 -17.80 -9.36 23.00
CA PHE A 63 -16.90 -10.47 23.33
C PHE A 63 -15.56 -9.97 23.81
N TRP A 64 -15.26 -10.17 25.09
CA TRP A 64 -13.98 -9.81 25.70
C TRP A 64 -12.78 -10.58 25.11
N PHE A 65 -13.00 -11.74 24.49
CA PHE A 65 -11.95 -12.55 23.86
C PHE A 65 -11.69 -12.18 22.38
N THR A 66 -12.41 -11.21 21.82
CA THR A 66 -12.25 -10.79 20.42
C THR A 66 -10.80 -10.40 20.05
N PRO A 67 -10.05 -9.65 20.89
CA PRO A 67 -8.66 -9.35 20.58
C PRO A 67 -7.77 -10.59 20.50
N VAL A 68 -8.04 -11.63 21.30
CA VAL A 68 -7.30 -12.90 21.28
C VAL A 68 -7.58 -13.64 19.97
N LEU A 69 -8.84 -13.72 19.57
CA LEU A 69 -9.24 -14.36 18.31
C LEU A 69 -8.60 -13.63 17.11
N THR A 70 -8.60 -12.30 17.14
CA THR A 70 -7.92 -11.51 16.09
C THR A 70 -6.42 -11.80 16.07
N GLY A 71 -5.77 -11.92 17.22
CA GLY A 71 -4.37 -12.31 17.35
C GLY A 71 -4.08 -13.69 16.74
N LEU A 72 -4.97 -14.67 16.96
CA LEU A 72 -4.86 -16.01 16.32
C LEU A 72 -5.00 -15.93 14.79
N ILE A 73 -5.95 -15.13 14.30
CA ILE A 73 -6.12 -14.90 12.85
C ILE A 73 -4.85 -14.27 12.26
N LEU A 74 -4.25 -13.28 12.94
CA LEU A 74 -2.98 -12.67 12.53
C LEU A 74 -1.84 -13.69 12.52
N GLY A 75 -1.72 -14.53 13.54
CA GLY A 75 -0.71 -15.58 13.62
C GLY A 75 -0.84 -16.60 12.49
N PHE A 76 -2.05 -17.05 12.18
CA PHE A 76 -2.31 -17.94 11.06
C PHE A 76 -2.00 -17.25 9.72
N SER A 77 -2.37 -15.98 9.58
CA SER A 77 -2.11 -15.19 8.39
C SER A 77 -0.61 -15.02 8.11
N LEU A 78 0.20 -14.91 9.16
CA LEU A 78 1.66 -14.83 9.03
C LEU A 78 2.24 -16.10 8.38
N TRP A 79 1.68 -17.26 8.71
CA TRP A 79 2.10 -18.52 8.14
C TRP A 79 1.67 -18.66 6.66
N ALA A 80 0.45 -18.27 6.33
CA ALA A 80 -0.12 -18.43 4.99
C ALA A 80 0.31 -17.33 4.00
N LEU A 81 0.36 -16.08 4.45
CA LEU A 81 0.61 -14.87 3.63
C LEU A 81 1.51 -13.90 4.40
N PRO A 82 2.85 -14.07 4.38
CA PRO A 82 3.77 -13.29 5.21
C PRO A 82 3.72 -11.78 4.94
N LEU A 83 3.34 -11.35 3.72
CA LEU A 83 3.15 -9.92 3.40
C LEU A 83 1.90 -9.32 4.04
N SER A 84 0.94 -10.13 4.48
CA SER A 84 -0.32 -9.63 5.05
C SER A 84 -0.19 -9.10 6.47
N VAL A 85 0.85 -9.50 7.20
CA VAL A 85 1.06 -9.14 8.60
C VAL A 85 2.15 -8.07 8.74
N PHE A 86 2.29 -7.48 9.91
CA PHE A 86 3.16 -6.35 10.26
C PHE A 86 2.75 -4.99 9.67
N SER A 87 3.35 -3.92 10.18
CA SER A 87 3.10 -2.54 9.74
C SER A 87 3.42 -2.29 8.26
N GLY A 88 4.35 -3.08 7.69
CA GLY A 88 4.74 -2.96 6.29
C GLY A 88 5.91 -2.01 6.03
N GLU A 89 6.35 -1.25 7.03
CA GLU A 89 7.42 -0.28 6.90
C GLU A 89 8.72 -0.91 6.36
N ASN A 90 9.13 -2.04 6.94
CA ASN A 90 10.32 -2.77 6.51
C ASN A 90 10.10 -3.67 5.28
N GLN A 91 8.85 -3.91 4.90
CA GLN A 91 8.49 -4.77 3.77
C GLN A 91 8.37 -4.00 2.45
N LEU A 92 8.11 -2.70 2.52
CA LEU A 92 7.85 -1.88 1.34
C LEU A 92 9.10 -1.76 0.46
N LYS A 93 10.27 -1.53 1.05
CA LYS A 93 11.53 -1.40 0.31
C LYS A 93 11.91 -2.69 -0.46
N PRO A 94 11.98 -3.88 0.17
CA PRO A 94 12.25 -5.11 -0.56
C PRO A 94 11.15 -5.46 -1.57
N LEU A 95 9.89 -5.10 -1.32
CA LEU A 95 8.81 -5.31 -2.26
C LEU A 95 9.04 -4.51 -3.55
N VAL A 96 9.29 -3.20 -3.44
CA VAL A 96 9.49 -2.31 -4.59
C VAL A 96 10.79 -2.63 -5.35
N LEU A 97 11.82 -3.12 -4.66
CA LEU A 97 13.09 -3.55 -5.28
C LEU A 97 13.00 -4.94 -5.93
N GLY A 98 11.83 -5.58 -5.96
CA GLY A 98 11.65 -6.90 -6.57
C GLY A 98 12.39 -8.03 -5.84
N ALA A 99 12.78 -7.82 -4.58
CA ALA A 99 13.45 -8.84 -3.78
C ALA A 99 12.52 -10.04 -3.45
N TRP A 100 11.23 -9.87 -3.64
CA TRP A 100 10.21 -10.90 -3.44
C TRP A 100 9.68 -11.33 -4.80
N SER A 101 10.12 -12.47 -5.30
CA SER A 101 9.61 -13.09 -6.54
C SER A 101 8.24 -13.73 -6.29
N LEU A 102 7.24 -12.90 -6.00
CA LEU A 102 5.87 -13.35 -5.78
C LEU A 102 5.11 -13.33 -7.10
N SER A 103 4.25 -14.32 -7.32
CA SER A 103 3.33 -14.26 -8.46
C SER A 103 2.32 -13.13 -8.25
N THR A 104 1.88 -12.50 -9.35
CA THR A 104 0.89 -11.42 -9.37
C THR A 104 -0.35 -11.76 -8.53
N GLY A 105 -0.84 -13.00 -8.63
CA GLY A 105 -2.01 -13.45 -7.88
C GLY A 105 -1.76 -13.46 -6.36
N VAL A 106 -0.60 -13.92 -5.90
CA VAL A 106 -0.23 -13.92 -4.47
C VAL A 106 -0.06 -12.49 -3.98
N LEU A 107 0.51 -11.61 -4.80
CA LEU A 107 0.70 -10.20 -4.47
C LEU A 107 -0.64 -9.49 -4.25
N LEU A 108 -1.57 -9.63 -5.21
CA LEU A 108 -2.91 -9.05 -5.12
C LEU A 108 -3.72 -9.62 -3.95
N LEU A 109 -3.67 -10.94 -3.76
CA LEU A 109 -4.38 -11.60 -2.66
C LEU A 109 -3.83 -11.15 -1.30
N SER A 110 -2.50 -11.10 -1.15
CA SER A 110 -1.86 -10.63 0.10
C SER A 110 -2.22 -9.17 0.42
N ALA A 111 -2.27 -8.32 -0.60
CA ALA A 111 -2.65 -6.92 -0.44
C ALA A 111 -4.10 -6.76 0.02
N LEU A 112 -5.04 -7.44 -0.63
CA LEU A 112 -6.46 -7.42 -0.25
C LEU A 112 -6.67 -7.99 1.16
N PHE A 113 -6.02 -9.11 1.46
CA PHE A 113 -6.13 -9.74 2.77
C PHE A 113 -5.56 -8.83 3.87
N LYS A 114 -4.45 -8.12 3.59
CA LYS A 114 -3.89 -7.12 4.49
C LYS A 114 -4.88 -6.01 4.82
N LEU A 115 -5.60 -5.49 3.83
CA LEU A 115 -6.61 -4.45 4.05
C LEU A 115 -7.76 -4.95 4.94
N LEU A 116 -8.22 -6.20 4.74
CA LEU A 116 -9.24 -6.81 5.59
C LEU A 116 -8.75 -6.96 7.04
N LEU A 117 -7.51 -7.42 7.23
CA LEU A 117 -6.90 -7.55 8.55
C LEU A 117 -6.74 -6.20 9.26
N VAL A 118 -6.34 -5.15 8.54
CA VAL A 118 -6.25 -3.79 9.10
C VAL A 118 -7.60 -3.34 9.65
N GLY A 119 -8.67 -3.49 8.86
CA GLY A 119 -10.01 -3.17 9.30
C GLY A 119 -10.42 -3.99 10.53
N LEU A 120 -10.16 -5.29 10.53
CA LEU A 120 -10.46 -6.17 11.65
C LEU A 120 -9.70 -5.76 12.93
N CYS A 121 -8.40 -5.54 12.84
CA CYS A 121 -7.57 -5.14 13.98
C CYS A 121 -8.08 -3.85 14.63
N LEU A 122 -8.38 -2.85 13.82
CA LEU A 122 -8.84 -1.55 14.33
C LEU A 122 -10.18 -1.64 15.06
N GLU A 123 -11.10 -2.47 14.58
CA GLU A 123 -12.44 -2.58 15.15
C GLU A 123 -12.53 -3.65 16.27
N THR A 124 -11.47 -4.43 16.50
CA THR A 124 -11.39 -5.42 17.60
C THR A 124 -10.53 -4.96 18.77
N GLY A 125 -10.13 -3.69 18.80
CA GLY A 125 -9.43 -3.08 19.93
C GLY A 125 -7.90 -3.10 19.84
N TRP A 126 -7.33 -3.60 18.76
CA TRP A 126 -5.89 -3.47 18.52
C TRP A 126 -5.55 -2.04 18.13
N LYS A 127 -4.80 -1.34 19.01
CA LYS A 127 -4.34 0.02 18.75
C LYS A 127 -3.10 -0.03 17.86
N GLY A 128 -3.20 0.48 16.64
CA GLY A 128 -2.10 0.55 15.69
C GLY A 128 -2.32 1.61 14.62
N GLY A 129 -1.24 1.98 13.91
CA GLY A 129 -1.31 2.89 12.77
C GLY A 129 -1.89 2.20 11.55
N GLN A 130 -2.91 2.79 10.93
CA GLN A 130 -3.52 2.26 9.70
C GLN A 130 -2.77 2.69 8.43
N PHE A 131 -1.94 3.74 8.50
CA PHE A 131 -1.31 4.34 7.32
C PHE A 131 -0.33 3.41 6.61
N PHE A 132 0.69 2.90 7.31
CA PHE A 132 1.70 2.04 6.71
C PHE A 132 1.15 0.74 6.12
N PRO A 133 0.25 0.00 6.80
CA PRO A 133 -0.39 -1.17 6.22
C PRO A 133 -1.19 -0.86 4.94
N VAL A 134 -1.90 0.28 4.91
CA VAL A 134 -2.64 0.70 3.71
C VAL A 134 -1.69 1.09 2.59
N ILE A 135 -0.61 1.82 2.88
CA ILE A 135 0.42 2.17 1.88
C ILE A 135 1.03 0.91 1.27
N LEU A 136 1.45 -0.06 2.09
CA LEU A 136 2.03 -1.30 1.59
C LEU A 136 1.03 -2.09 0.72
N ALA A 137 -0.19 -2.26 1.20
CA ALA A 137 -1.23 -2.97 0.46
C ALA A 137 -1.56 -2.27 -0.86
N SER A 138 -1.68 -0.94 -0.85
CA SER A 138 -1.93 -0.13 -2.05
C SER A 138 -0.77 -0.18 -3.04
N SER A 139 0.47 -0.15 -2.55
CA SER A 139 1.66 -0.31 -3.40
C SER A 139 1.69 -1.69 -4.05
N ALA A 140 1.44 -2.75 -3.28
CA ALA A 140 1.39 -4.12 -3.80
C ALA A 140 0.27 -4.31 -4.84
N LEU A 141 -0.90 -3.68 -4.64
CA LEU A 141 -1.98 -3.66 -5.63
C LEU A 141 -1.57 -2.90 -6.89
N GLY A 142 -0.91 -1.75 -6.76
CA GLY A 142 -0.38 -1.00 -7.90
C GLY A 142 0.63 -1.80 -8.71
N MET A 143 1.52 -2.54 -8.05
CA MET A 143 2.47 -3.45 -8.71
C MET A 143 1.74 -4.57 -9.47
N GLY A 144 0.78 -5.22 -8.83
CA GLY A 144 -0.01 -6.27 -9.48
C GLY A 144 -0.82 -5.77 -10.67
N LEU A 145 -1.37 -4.55 -10.60
CA LEU A 145 -2.07 -3.91 -11.72
C LEU A 145 -1.12 -3.59 -12.88
N HIS A 146 0.10 -3.13 -12.58
CA HIS A 146 1.12 -2.89 -13.60
C HIS A 146 1.49 -4.19 -14.34
N GLU A 147 1.64 -5.30 -13.62
CA GLU A 147 1.91 -6.61 -14.25
C GLU A 147 0.75 -7.08 -15.15
N CYS A 148 -0.49 -6.73 -14.80
CA CYS A 148 -1.66 -7.02 -15.65
C CYS A 148 -1.77 -6.10 -16.87
N LEU A 149 -1.29 -4.85 -16.77
CA LEU A 149 -1.43 -3.81 -17.79
C LEU A 149 -0.09 -3.09 -18.05
N PRO A 150 0.96 -3.80 -18.49
CA PRO A 150 2.30 -3.23 -18.63
C PRO A 150 2.40 -2.14 -19.72
N CYS A 151 1.45 -2.13 -20.67
CA CYS A 151 1.42 -1.16 -21.77
C CYS A 151 1.00 0.26 -21.32
N LEU A 152 0.42 0.40 -20.13
CA LEU A 152 -0.13 1.66 -19.61
C LEU A 152 0.76 2.21 -18.48
N GLY A 153 1.82 2.92 -18.84
CA GLY A 153 2.67 3.62 -17.87
C GLY A 153 3.57 2.72 -17.03
N GLY A 154 4.46 3.35 -16.25
CA GLY A 154 5.44 2.67 -15.41
C GLY A 154 4.87 2.19 -14.08
N LEU A 155 5.60 1.28 -13.43
CA LEU A 155 5.31 0.73 -12.10
C LEU A 155 5.02 1.83 -11.06
N GLN A 156 5.79 2.92 -11.11
CA GLN A 156 5.67 4.04 -10.19
C GLN A 156 4.32 4.76 -10.35
N SER A 157 3.85 4.96 -11.58
CA SER A 157 2.57 5.61 -11.85
C SER A 157 1.40 4.80 -11.28
N TRP A 158 1.44 3.48 -11.44
CA TRP A 158 0.44 2.58 -10.85
C TRP A 158 0.48 2.59 -9.33
N SER A 159 1.66 2.41 -8.73
CA SER A 159 1.80 2.34 -7.27
C SER A 159 1.47 3.68 -6.61
N SER A 160 1.98 4.81 -7.13
CA SER A 160 1.69 6.14 -6.58
C SER A 160 0.22 6.52 -6.71
N GLY A 161 -0.41 6.17 -7.84
CA GLY A 161 -1.83 6.42 -8.05
C GLY A 161 -2.70 5.67 -7.05
N VAL A 162 -2.51 4.35 -6.87
CA VAL A 162 -3.28 3.57 -5.91
C VAL A 162 -3.07 4.06 -4.47
N VAL A 163 -1.83 4.35 -4.08
CA VAL A 163 -1.51 4.89 -2.75
C VAL A 163 -2.15 6.26 -2.55
N GLY A 164 -1.98 7.18 -3.49
CA GLY A 164 -2.56 8.52 -3.42
C GLY A 164 -4.09 8.49 -3.32
N GLY A 165 -4.74 7.65 -4.14
CA GLY A 165 -6.19 7.48 -4.11
C GLY A 165 -6.70 6.90 -2.78
N SER A 166 -6.10 5.82 -2.29
CA SER A 166 -6.51 5.19 -1.03
C SER A 166 -6.30 6.11 0.18
N LEU A 167 -5.17 6.83 0.23
CA LEU A 167 -4.89 7.79 1.30
C LEU A 167 -5.79 9.03 1.21
N SER A 168 -6.18 9.47 0.02
CA SER A 168 -7.13 10.58 -0.16
C SER A 168 -8.45 10.31 0.52
N VAL A 169 -8.97 9.10 0.39
CA VAL A 169 -10.20 8.66 1.07
C VAL A 169 -9.98 8.48 2.55
N LEU A 170 -8.88 7.84 2.95
CA LEU A 170 -8.57 7.56 4.35
C LEU A 170 -8.41 8.83 5.19
N LEU A 171 -7.78 9.86 4.61
CA LEU A 171 -7.54 11.17 5.23
C LEU A 171 -8.70 12.15 5.03
N ASN A 172 -9.69 11.78 4.23
CA ASN A 172 -10.77 12.66 3.79
C ASN A 172 -10.23 13.97 3.18
N SER A 173 -9.07 13.91 2.53
CA SER A 173 -8.39 15.04 1.92
C SER A 173 -7.61 14.59 0.68
N PRO A 174 -8.06 14.96 -0.53
CA PRO A 174 -7.39 14.55 -1.77
C PRO A 174 -5.98 15.14 -1.88
N VAL A 175 -5.78 16.37 -1.39
CA VAL A 175 -4.48 17.04 -1.46
C VAL A 175 -3.44 16.33 -0.60
N LEU A 176 -3.77 16.01 0.65
CA LEU A 176 -2.87 15.28 1.55
C LEU A 176 -2.58 13.86 1.03
N GLY A 177 -3.59 13.17 0.50
CA GLY A 177 -3.41 11.83 -0.08
C GLY A 177 -2.45 11.84 -1.27
N LEU A 178 -2.61 12.78 -2.18
CA LEU A 178 -1.71 12.95 -3.33
C LEU A 178 -0.30 13.33 -2.91
N MET A 179 -0.14 14.28 -1.99
CA MET A 179 1.17 14.70 -1.48
C MET A 179 1.90 13.54 -0.82
N LEU A 180 1.22 12.77 0.04
CA LEU A 180 1.81 11.59 0.68
C LEU A 180 2.12 10.49 -0.34
N GLY A 181 1.25 10.24 -1.31
CA GLY A 181 1.49 9.28 -2.39
C GLY A 181 2.75 9.63 -3.18
N LEU A 182 2.91 10.90 -3.54
CA LEU A 182 4.08 11.39 -4.25
C LEU A 182 5.34 11.34 -3.39
N THR A 183 5.30 11.82 -2.15
CA THR A 183 6.50 11.89 -1.28
C THR A 183 6.98 10.53 -0.82
N LEU A 184 6.09 9.59 -0.57
CA LEU A 184 6.47 8.25 -0.10
C LEU A 184 7.09 7.39 -1.20
N LEU A 185 6.74 7.64 -2.46
CA LEU A 185 7.24 6.89 -3.61
C LEU A 185 8.35 7.65 -4.38
N GLN A 186 8.49 8.95 -4.16
CA GLN A 186 9.61 9.73 -4.71
C GLN A 186 10.89 9.49 -3.92
N GLY A 187 11.59 8.40 -4.26
CA GLY A 187 12.88 8.12 -3.63
C GLY A 187 14.00 9.13 -3.93
N HIS A 188 14.00 9.86 -5.05
CA HIS A 188 15.13 10.74 -5.43
C HIS A 188 14.77 11.97 -6.28
N GLY A 189 13.53 12.15 -6.70
CA GLY A 189 13.15 13.26 -7.58
C GLY A 189 13.10 14.65 -6.89
N ALA A 190 12.96 14.70 -5.57
CA ALA A 190 12.88 15.96 -4.84
C ALA A 190 14.23 16.68 -4.68
N GLY A 191 15.35 15.99 -4.84
CA GLY A 191 16.70 16.59 -4.79
C GLY A 191 17.12 17.36 -6.05
N ALA A 192 16.36 17.25 -7.14
CA ALA A 192 16.63 17.95 -8.39
C ALA A 192 15.86 19.26 -8.55
N LEU A 193 15.03 19.62 -7.58
CA LEU A 193 14.23 20.85 -7.56
C LEU A 193 14.63 21.84 -6.46
N VAL A 194 15.79 21.64 -5.80
CA VAL A 194 16.37 22.62 -4.87
C VAL A 194 17.71 23.09 -5.38
#